data_55616829c4a63a52e7f62638cfd37353
#
_entry.id   55616829c4a63a52e7f62638cfd37353
#
_cell.length_a   1.000
_cell.length_b   1.000
_cell.length_c   1.000
_cell.angle_alpha   90.00
_cell.angle_beta   90.00
_cell.angle_gamma   90.00
#
_symmetry.space_group_name_H-M   'P 1'
#
loop_
_entity.id
_entity.type
_entity.pdbx_description
1 polymer ?
#
loop_
_entity_poly.entity_id
_entity_poly.type
_entity_poly.pdbx_seq_one_letter_code
_entity_poly.pdbx_strand_id
1 'polypeptide(L)'
;MSIKVYSTESGARRELDSSADFLLAPASWLRTSRRGFSLIEVLVAVAVLTAAVIGITSLTNYSLRLARVARQQLIAANLAQEGMEIVHALRDTNWIATKLADSACATCPCTASWREGFCNSSVRSYEFDYATTVVNQTSNAFTAPGTLLNISSASGLYSYGGGSATPFRREIRFSLPSTGNTAQSILVTVIVRWCPRAVTSCGTAERSITVQDQLYNWFGTP
;
A
#
# COMPACT_ATOMS: atom_id res chain seq x y z
N MET A 1 30.24 20.84 21.75
CA MET A 1 30.90 19.54 22.00
C MET A 1 31.94 19.34 20.91
N SER A 2 33.21 19.72 21.15
CA SER A 2 34.30 19.73 20.18
C SER A 2 35.05 18.40 20.22
N ILE A 3 35.13 17.74 19.12
CA ILE A 3 35.94 16.51 18.96
C ILE A 3 37.28 16.94 18.36
N LYS A 4 38.36 16.80 19.14
CA LYS A 4 39.74 16.95 18.66
C LYS A 4 40.21 15.61 18.10
N VAL A 5 40.65 15.63 16.85
CA VAL A 5 41.35 14.52 16.19
C VAL A 5 42.85 14.78 16.40
N TYR A 6 43.55 13.86 17.07
CA TYR A 6 45.00 13.85 17.18
C TYR A 6 45.60 13.01 16.05
N SER A 7 46.41 13.62 15.23
CA SER A 7 47.33 12.99 14.30
C SER A 7 48.68 12.82 14.95
N THR A 8 49.14 11.58 15.13
CA THR A 8 50.53 11.28 15.54
C THR A 8 51.32 10.88 14.32
N GLU A 9 52.12 11.82 13.88
CA GLU A 9 53.28 11.53 12.99
C GLU A 9 54.41 10.92 13.81
N SER A 10 54.76 9.68 13.49
CA SER A 10 55.99 9.06 13.96
C SER A 10 56.93 8.89 12.75
N GLY A 11 57.94 9.75 12.71
CA GLY A 11 58.96 9.69 11.71
C GLY A 11 59.93 8.53 11.90
N ALA A 12 60.14 7.77 10.88
CA ALA A 12 61.28 6.89 10.75
C ALA A 12 61.99 7.18 9.43
N ARG A 13 63.07 7.93 9.50
CA ARG A 13 64.10 8.02 8.44
C ARG A 13 64.71 6.65 8.29
N ARG A 14 64.59 6.04 7.12
CA ARG A 14 65.51 4.98 6.66
C ARG A 14 66.37 5.51 5.55
N GLU A 15 67.67 5.38 5.85
CA GLU A 15 68.80 5.64 5.00
C GLU A 15 68.68 4.92 3.64
N LEU A 16 68.91 5.67 2.59
CA LEU A 16 69.10 5.16 1.23
C LEU A 16 70.50 4.51 1.17
N ASP A 17 70.53 3.20 1.27
CA ASP A 17 71.71 2.45 0.85
C ASP A 17 71.55 2.09 -0.65
N SER A 18 72.46 2.68 -1.40
CA SER A 18 72.62 2.54 -2.83
C SER A 18 73.37 1.24 -3.12
N SER A 19 72.62 0.25 -3.53
CA SER A 19 73.23 -0.92 -4.17
C SER A 19 72.44 -1.22 -5.47
N ALA A 20 72.90 -0.64 -6.51
CA ALA A 20 72.48 -0.96 -7.89
C ALA A 20 72.91 -2.37 -8.23
N ASP A 21 72.03 -3.33 -8.02
CA ASP A 21 72.09 -4.62 -8.71
C ASP A 21 70.72 -4.93 -9.27
N PHE A 22 70.36 -4.20 -10.28
CA PHE A 22 69.21 -4.54 -11.12
C PHE A 22 69.63 -5.70 -12.03
N LEU A 23 69.57 -6.88 -11.46
CA LEU A 23 69.72 -8.12 -12.26
C LEU A 23 68.61 -8.11 -13.32
N LEU A 24 69.07 -7.94 -14.55
CA LEU A 24 68.31 -8.19 -15.77
C LEU A 24 67.68 -9.58 -15.70
N ALA A 25 66.47 -9.65 -15.14
CA ALA A 25 65.62 -10.81 -15.28
C ALA A 25 65.34 -10.99 -16.79
N PRO A 26 65.63 -12.15 -17.39
CA PRO A 26 65.35 -12.34 -18.77
C PRO A 26 63.89 -12.18 -19.06
N ALA A 27 63.60 -11.29 -20.01
CA ALA A 27 62.24 -10.97 -20.49
C ALA A 27 61.53 -12.16 -21.20
N SER A 28 61.78 -13.38 -20.73
CA SER A 28 61.28 -14.62 -21.32
C SER A 28 59.95 -15.11 -20.74
N TRP A 29 59.40 -14.45 -19.69
CA TRP A 29 58.16 -14.89 -19.04
C TRP A 29 56.87 -14.34 -19.65
N LEU A 30 56.98 -13.44 -20.62
CA LEU A 30 55.84 -12.91 -21.35
C LEU A 30 55.69 -13.52 -22.74
N ARG A 31 55.98 -14.80 -22.87
CA ARG A 31 55.50 -15.52 -24.02
C ARG A 31 54.03 -15.81 -23.83
N THR A 32 53.21 -14.80 -24.00
CA THR A 32 51.76 -14.93 -24.13
C THR A 32 51.52 -15.82 -25.35
N SER A 33 51.32 -17.10 -25.09
CA SER A 33 50.88 -18.04 -26.12
C SER A 33 49.57 -17.50 -26.65
N ARG A 34 49.58 -16.86 -27.80
CA ARG A 34 48.36 -16.45 -28.51
C ARG A 34 47.68 -17.73 -29.02
N ARG A 35 47.03 -18.43 -28.08
CA ARG A 35 46.12 -19.48 -28.45
C ARG A 35 44.89 -18.78 -28.99
N GLY A 36 44.62 -18.89 -30.27
CA GLY A 36 43.37 -18.43 -30.86
C GLY A 36 42.23 -19.20 -30.25
N PHE A 37 41.09 -18.53 -29.97
CA PHE A 37 39.90 -19.19 -29.52
C PHE A 37 39.39 -20.18 -30.55
N SER A 38 39.02 -21.38 -30.12
CA SER A 38 38.37 -22.35 -30.99
C SER A 38 36.96 -21.85 -31.34
N LEU A 39 36.52 -22.07 -32.58
CA LEU A 39 35.16 -21.69 -33.00
C LEU A 39 34.11 -22.30 -32.11
N ILE A 40 34.31 -23.52 -31.61
CA ILE A 40 33.39 -24.19 -30.67
C ILE A 40 33.33 -23.47 -29.31
N GLU A 41 34.48 -22.96 -28.83
CA GLU A 41 34.55 -22.23 -27.56
C GLU A 41 33.74 -20.93 -27.62
N VAL A 42 33.82 -20.19 -28.75
CA VAL A 42 33.02 -18.99 -28.98
C VAL A 42 31.53 -19.33 -29.03
N LEU A 43 31.14 -20.40 -29.72
CA LEU A 43 29.75 -20.84 -29.79
C LEU A 43 29.20 -21.19 -28.40
N VAL A 44 29.96 -21.95 -27.61
CA VAL A 44 29.55 -22.30 -26.24
C VAL A 44 29.46 -21.05 -25.35
N ALA A 45 30.44 -20.15 -25.43
CA ALA A 45 30.42 -18.91 -24.67
C ALA A 45 29.16 -18.06 -24.98
N VAL A 46 28.84 -17.88 -26.26
CA VAL A 46 27.66 -17.14 -26.71
C VAL A 46 26.37 -17.84 -26.22
N ALA A 47 26.28 -19.18 -26.29
CA ALA A 47 25.16 -19.93 -25.83
C ALA A 47 24.95 -19.75 -24.32
N VAL A 48 25.98 -19.80 -23.50
CA VAL A 48 25.93 -19.57 -22.05
C VAL A 48 25.53 -18.12 -21.74
N LEU A 49 26.11 -17.15 -22.43
CA LEU A 49 25.75 -15.73 -22.25
C LEU A 49 24.31 -15.45 -22.60
N THR A 50 23.79 -15.98 -23.71
CA THR A 50 22.38 -15.81 -24.09
C THR A 50 21.44 -16.44 -23.09
N ALA A 51 21.74 -17.64 -22.60
CA ALA A 51 20.95 -18.28 -21.55
C ALA A 51 20.93 -17.45 -20.25
N ALA A 52 22.07 -16.91 -19.85
CA ALA A 52 22.18 -16.03 -18.67
C ALA A 52 21.31 -14.74 -18.82
N VAL A 53 21.40 -14.09 -19.99
CA VAL A 53 20.61 -12.87 -20.26
C VAL A 53 19.10 -13.17 -20.24
N ILE A 54 18.66 -14.28 -20.82
CA ILE A 54 17.26 -14.70 -20.78
C ILE A 54 16.81 -14.93 -19.33
N GLY A 55 17.63 -15.57 -18.52
CA GLY A 55 17.33 -15.80 -17.08
C GLY A 55 17.16 -14.49 -16.30
N ILE A 56 18.09 -13.55 -16.48
CA ILE A 56 18.05 -12.24 -15.81
C ILE A 56 16.81 -11.43 -16.25
N THR A 57 16.50 -11.38 -17.53
CA THR A 57 15.34 -10.64 -18.04
C THR A 57 14.02 -11.23 -17.54
N SER A 58 13.92 -12.54 -17.46
CA SER A 58 12.74 -13.24 -16.91
C SER A 58 12.55 -12.91 -15.43
N LEU A 59 13.60 -12.95 -14.63
CA LEU A 59 13.58 -12.60 -13.21
C LEU A 59 13.20 -11.12 -12.99
N THR A 60 13.75 -10.23 -13.79
CA THR A 60 13.44 -8.80 -13.72
C THR A 60 11.95 -8.54 -14.01
N ASN A 61 11.41 -9.14 -15.06
CA ASN A 61 9.99 -9.01 -15.39
C ASN A 61 9.08 -9.56 -14.29
N TYR A 62 9.44 -10.68 -13.68
CA TYR A 62 8.71 -11.23 -12.54
C TYR A 62 8.74 -10.29 -11.34
N SER A 63 9.91 -9.76 -10.99
CA SER A 63 10.08 -8.80 -9.89
C SER A 63 9.25 -7.53 -10.10
N LEU A 64 9.23 -6.96 -11.30
CA LEU A 64 8.43 -5.78 -11.63
C LEU A 64 6.91 -6.05 -11.50
N ARG A 65 6.45 -7.24 -11.88
CA ARG A 65 5.05 -7.63 -11.69
C ARG A 65 4.70 -7.74 -10.22
N LEU A 66 5.57 -8.36 -9.41
CA LEU A 66 5.38 -8.49 -7.97
C LEU A 66 5.33 -7.13 -7.28
N ALA A 67 6.25 -6.23 -7.63
CA ALA A 67 6.28 -4.87 -7.10
C ALA A 67 4.99 -4.08 -7.40
N ARG A 68 4.42 -4.22 -8.61
CA ARG A 68 3.12 -3.60 -8.96
C ARG A 68 1.98 -4.15 -8.11
N VAL A 69 1.94 -5.46 -7.92
CA VAL A 69 0.91 -6.10 -7.08
C VAL A 69 1.01 -5.63 -5.63
N ALA A 70 2.22 -5.62 -5.06
CA ALA A 70 2.46 -5.15 -3.70
C ALA A 70 2.06 -3.68 -3.52
N ARG A 71 2.38 -2.82 -4.49
CA ARG A 71 1.95 -1.41 -4.47
C ARG A 71 0.43 -1.26 -4.46
N GLN A 72 -0.28 -2.02 -5.30
CA GLN A 72 -1.75 -1.96 -5.33
C GLN A 72 -2.37 -2.44 -4.01
N GLN A 73 -1.82 -3.50 -3.41
CA GLN A 73 -2.25 -3.98 -2.10
C GLN A 73 -2.04 -2.94 -1.00
N LEU A 74 -0.89 -2.27 -1.00
CA LEU A 74 -0.60 -1.19 -0.05
C LEU A 74 -1.59 -0.03 -0.18
N ILE A 75 -1.86 0.42 -1.42
CA ILE A 75 -2.85 1.47 -1.66
C ILE A 75 -4.23 1.03 -1.18
N ALA A 76 -4.65 -0.19 -1.50
CA ALA A 76 -5.94 -0.72 -1.08
C ALA A 76 -6.06 -0.81 0.46
N ALA A 77 -4.98 -1.20 1.15
CA ALA A 77 -4.94 -1.22 2.62
C ALA A 77 -5.10 0.18 3.21
N ASN A 78 -4.38 1.17 2.67
CA ASN A 78 -4.50 2.56 3.12
C ASN A 78 -5.91 3.12 2.86
N LEU A 79 -6.52 2.81 1.70
CA LEU A 79 -7.90 3.21 1.39
C LEU A 79 -8.93 2.55 2.32
N ALA A 80 -8.66 1.33 2.78
CA ALA A 80 -9.51 0.65 3.75
C ALA A 80 -9.39 1.29 5.14
N GLN A 81 -8.17 1.64 5.57
CA GLN A 81 -7.94 2.38 6.82
C GLN A 81 -8.58 3.77 6.78
N GLU A 82 -8.36 4.54 5.69
CA GLU A 82 -9.03 5.83 5.49
C GLU A 82 -10.55 5.71 5.59
N GLY A 83 -11.14 4.68 4.96
CA GLY A 83 -12.57 4.41 5.06
C GLY A 83 -13.03 4.19 6.50
N MET A 84 -12.24 3.50 7.32
CA MET A 84 -12.52 3.29 8.74
C MET A 84 -12.42 4.60 9.53
N GLU A 85 -11.40 5.41 9.27
CA GLU A 85 -11.21 6.72 9.92
C GLU A 85 -12.36 7.68 9.61
N ILE A 86 -12.87 7.71 8.37
CA ILE A 86 -14.05 8.49 8.00
C ILE A 86 -15.25 8.09 8.84
N VAL A 87 -15.48 6.80 9.02
CA VAL A 87 -16.60 6.31 9.84
C VAL A 87 -16.44 6.70 11.32
N HIS A 88 -15.22 6.60 11.86
CA HIS A 88 -14.93 7.08 13.21
C HIS A 88 -15.20 8.59 13.36
N ALA A 89 -14.75 9.39 12.41
CA ALA A 89 -14.99 10.84 12.40
C ALA A 89 -16.47 11.19 12.33
N LEU A 90 -17.24 10.47 11.51
CA LEU A 90 -18.70 10.65 11.42
C LEU A 90 -19.41 10.30 12.74
N ARG A 91 -19.02 9.19 13.39
CA ARG A 91 -19.51 8.81 14.71
C ARG A 91 -19.22 9.89 15.74
N ASP A 92 -17.98 10.37 15.80
CA ASP A 92 -17.54 11.36 16.76
C ASP A 92 -18.23 12.72 16.52
N THR A 93 -18.45 13.08 15.27
CA THR A 93 -19.25 14.27 14.91
C THR A 93 -20.68 14.16 15.40
N ASN A 94 -21.31 12.99 15.30
CA ASN A 94 -22.65 12.75 15.84
C ASN A 94 -22.69 12.92 17.36
N TRP A 95 -21.64 12.50 18.08
CA TRP A 95 -21.56 12.71 19.53
C TRP A 95 -21.39 14.18 19.90
N ILE A 96 -20.48 14.88 19.25
CA ILE A 96 -20.24 16.31 19.50
C ILE A 96 -21.51 17.13 19.23
N ALA A 97 -22.32 16.73 18.26
CA ALA A 97 -23.59 17.36 17.96
C ALA A 97 -24.70 17.08 18.99
N THR A 98 -24.34 16.62 20.20
CA THR A 98 -25.26 16.31 21.32
C THR A 98 -26.30 15.23 21.00
N LYS A 99 -25.99 14.33 20.09
CA LYS A 99 -26.84 13.21 19.70
C LYS A 99 -26.62 12.00 20.63
N LEU A 100 -26.41 12.29 21.92
CA LEU A 100 -26.01 11.30 22.93
C LEU A 100 -27.15 10.39 23.37
N ALA A 101 -28.36 10.81 23.13
CA ALA A 101 -29.54 10.22 23.77
C ALA A 101 -30.18 9.13 22.92
N ASP A 102 -29.43 8.11 22.49
CA ASP A 102 -30.15 7.04 21.85
C ASP A 102 -29.72 5.64 22.26
N SER A 103 -30.60 5.08 23.08
CA SER A 103 -30.68 3.65 23.30
C SER A 103 -31.69 2.95 22.38
N ALA A 104 -32.48 3.70 21.61
CA ALA A 104 -33.70 3.17 21.00
C ALA A 104 -33.69 3.10 19.47
N CYS A 105 -32.58 3.34 18.81
CA CYS A 105 -32.54 3.28 17.36
C CYS A 105 -32.57 1.85 16.83
N ALA A 106 -33.75 1.26 16.82
CA ALA A 106 -33.97 -0.07 16.26
C ALA A 106 -34.30 -0.07 14.77
N THR A 107 -34.68 1.08 14.22
CA THR A 107 -35.10 1.22 12.81
C THR A 107 -34.43 2.41 12.14
N CYS A 108 -34.18 2.29 10.84
CA CYS A 108 -33.64 3.40 10.03
C CYS A 108 -34.77 4.35 9.56
N PRO A 109 -34.48 5.65 9.43
CA PRO A 109 -33.27 6.36 9.82
C PRO A 109 -33.15 6.63 11.32
N CYS A 110 -31.95 6.47 11.89
CA CYS A 110 -31.65 6.89 13.24
C CYS A 110 -31.40 8.39 13.26
N THR A 111 -32.28 9.15 13.91
CA THR A 111 -32.15 10.59 14.09
C THR A 111 -31.79 10.91 15.54
N ALA A 112 -31.01 11.96 15.76
CA ALA A 112 -30.58 12.40 17.09
C ALA A 112 -29.86 11.32 17.91
N SER A 113 -28.96 10.59 17.29
CA SER A 113 -28.24 9.46 17.88
C SER A 113 -26.78 9.47 17.43
N TRP A 114 -25.91 8.89 18.24
CA TRP A 114 -24.52 8.65 17.84
C TRP A 114 -24.43 7.79 16.54
N ARG A 115 -25.47 7.02 16.26
CA ARG A 115 -25.63 6.19 15.05
C ARG A 115 -26.36 6.89 13.92
N GLU A 116 -26.57 8.19 14.00
CA GLU A 116 -27.29 8.90 12.93
C GLU A 116 -26.63 8.66 11.58
N GLY A 117 -27.45 8.24 10.61
CA GLY A 117 -26.99 7.84 9.28
C GLY A 117 -26.47 6.40 9.19
N PHE A 118 -26.01 5.79 10.27
CA PHE A 118 -25.62 4.38 10.30
C PHE A 118 -26.84 3.49 10.51
N CYS A 119 -27.40 3.05 9.40
CA CYS A 119 -28.60 2.22 9.46
C CYS A 119 -28.26 0.77 9.80
N ASN A 120 -28.86 0.22 10.85
CA ASN A 120 -28.53 -1.09 11.38
C ASN A 120 -29.68 -2.12 11.31
N SER A 121 -30.85 -1.75 10.79
CA SER A 121 -31.98 -2.68 10.65
C SER A 121 -31.83 -3.72 9.55
N SER A 122 -30.87 -3.49 8.64
CA SER A 122 -30.43 -4.43 7.63
C SER A 122 -28.98 -4.09 7.26
N VAL A 123 -28.26 -5.06 6.71
CA VAL A 123 -26.92 -4.78 6.18
C VAL A 123 -27.03 -3.74 5.08
N ARG A 124 -26.44 -2.57 5.29
CA ARG A 124 -26.40 -1.49 4.31
C ARG A 124 -24.98 -1.14 3.94
N SER A 125 -24.79 -0.86 2.67
CA SER A 125 -23.50 -0.52 2.10
C SER A 125 -23.52 0.90 1.59
N TYR A 126 -22.42 1.61 1.82
CA TYR A 126 -22.26 3.02 1.49
C TYR A 126 -20.93 3.28 0.80
N GLU A 127 -20.86 4.42 0.14
CA GLU A 127 -19.65 5.00 -0.46
C GLU A 127 -19.36 6.32 0.25
N PHE A 128 -18.30 6.38 1.06
CA PHE A 128 -17.83 7.59 1.73
C PHE A 128 -16.44 7.95 1.25
N ASP A 129 -16.17 9.24 1.16
CA ASP A 129 -14.87 9.83 0.93
C ASP A 129 -14.57 10.93 1.97
N TYR A 130 -13.40 11.55 1.89
CA TYR A 130 -12.98 12.58 2.84
C TYR A 130 -13.90 13.82 2.87
N ALA A 131 -14.70 14.04 1.83
CA ALA A 131 -15.65 15.14 1.76
C ALA A 131 -17.00 14.80 2.40
N THR A 132 -17.20 13.56 2.80
CA THR A 132 -18.45 13.10 3.42
C THR A 132 -18.50 13.56 4.88
N THR A 133 -19.29 14.60 5.16
CA THR A 133 -19.47 15.14 6.51
C THR A 133 -20.76 14.66 7.19
N VAL A 134 -21.74 14.21 6.43
CA VAL A 134 -23.02 13.67 6.88
C VAL A 134 -23.39 12.46 6.04
N VAL A 135 -23.88 11.42 6.69
CA VAL A 135 -24.35 10.22 6.00
C VAL A 135 -25.71 10.49 5.35
N ASN A 136 -25.73 10.53 4.04
CA ASN A 136 -26.96 10.56 3.26
C ASN A 136 -27.23 9.17 2.70
N GLN A 137 -28.30 8.53 3.18
CA GLN A 137 -28.63 7.14 2.83
C GLN A 137 -28.96 6.94 1.34
N THR A 138 -29.34 7.99 0.64
CA THR A 138 -29.65 7.94 -0.80
C THR A 138 -28.44 8.26 -1.66
N SER A 139 -27.78 9.39 -1.38
CA SER A 139 -26.63 9.83 -2.21
C SER A 139 -25.35 9.05 -1.96
N ASN A 140 -25.19 8.49 -0.76
CA ASN A 140 -24.03 7.67 -0.40
C ASN A 140 -24.29 6.15 -0.51
N ALA A 141 -25.45 5.73 -1.05
CA ALA A 141 -25.77 4.31 -1.17
C ALA A 141 -24.83 3.62 -2.15
N PHE A 142 -24.19 2.54 -1.70
CA PHE A 142 -23.41 1.67 -2.58
C PHE A 142 -24.33 0.91 -3.54
N THR A 143 -24.04 1.04 -4.82
CA THR A 143 -24.70 0.26 -5.89
C THR A 143 -23.66 -0.60 -6.60
N ALA A 144 -23.82 -1.92 -6.54
CA ALA A 144 -22.86 -2.84 -7.15
C ALA A 144 -22.72 -2.60 -8.67
N PRO A 145 -21.49 -2.60 -9.20
CA PRO A 145 -20.21 -3.02 -8.61
C PRO A 145 -19.50 -1.96 -7.77
N GLY A 146 -20.11 -0.82 -7.51
CA GLY A 146 -19.53 0.32 -6.79
C GLY A 146 -18.90 1.36 -7.72
N THR A 147 -18.87 2.60 -7.23
CA THR A 147 -18.25 3.72 -7.94
C THR A 147 -16.73 3.66 -7.83
N LEU A 148 -16.03 3.98 -8.92
CA LEU A 148 -14.58 4.08 -8.91
C LEU A 148 -14.15 5.30 -8.09
N LEU A 149 -13.16 5.10 -7.26
CA LEU A 149 -12.46 6.21 -6.62
C LEU A 149 -11.57 6.93 -7.65
N ASN A 150 -11.65 8.25 -7.66
CA ASN A 150 -10.81 9.12 -8.47
C ASN A 150 -9.68 9.70 -7.62
N ILE A 151 -8.52 9.92 -8.20
CA ILE A 151 -7.42 10.63 -7.53
C ILE A 151 -7.32 12.05 -8.08
N SER A 152 -7.35 13.03 -7.18
CA SER A 152 -7.14 14.42 -7.53
C SER A 152 -5.67 14.66 -7.85
N SER A 153 -5.36 15.21 -9.01
CA SER A 153 -3.99 15.59 -9.38
C SER A 153 -3.45 16.76 -8.55
N ALA A 154 -4.33 17.59 -7.99
CA ALA A 154 -3.94 18.76 -7.20
C ALA A 154 -3.64 18.40 -5.73
N SER A 155 -4.46 17.56 -5.10
CA SER A 155 -4.35 17.21 -3.67
C SER A 155 -3.78 15.82 -3.42
N GLY A 156 -3.81 14.91 -4.40
CA GLY A 156 -3.46 13.51 -4.23
C GLY A 156 -4.49 12.70 -3.43
N LEU A 157 -5.63 13.30 -3.06
CA LEU A 157 -6.67 12.63 -2.29
C LEU A 157 -7.60 11.80 -3.18
N TYR A 158 -8.14 10.75 -2.61
CA TYR A 158 -9.12 9.88 -3.27
C TYR A 158 -10.54 10.34 -2.94
N SER A 159 -11.39 10.46 -3.97
CA SER A 159 -12.79 10.88 -3.82
C SER A 159 -13.67 10.27 -4.92
N TYR A 160 -14.99 10.39 -4.78
CA TYR A 160 -15.93 10.00 -5.83
C TYR A 160 -16.20 11.14 -6.84
N GLY A 161 -15.75 12.36 -6.56
CA GLY A 161 -15.91 13.52 -7.42
C GLY A 161 -14.58 14.03 -7.98
N GLY A 162 -14.53 14.26 -9.30
CA GLY A 162 -13.37 14.87 -9.97
C GLY A 162 -12.09 14.03 -9.98
N GLY A 163 -11.12 14.42 -10.80
CA GLY A 163 -9.82 13.73 -10.87
C GLY A 163 -9.75 12.60 -11.90
N SER A 164 -8.69 11.80 -11.80
CA SER A 164 -8.45 10.65 -12.69
C SER A 164 -8.96 9.36 -12.07
N ALA A 165 -9.71 8.58 -12.83
CA ALA A 165 -10.26 7.30 -12.37
C ALA A 165 -9.15 6.31 -11.99
N THR A 166 -9.32 5.67 -10.84
CA THR A 166 -8.41 4.61 -10.34
C THR A 166 -9.09 3.24 -10.45
N PRO A 167 -8.35 2.15 -10.34
CA PRO A 167 -8.96 0.82 -10.37
C PRO A 167 -9.66 0.43 -9.05
N PHE A 168 -9.69 1.30 -8.06
CA PHE A 168 -10.18 1.00 -6.71
C PHE A 168 -11.64 1.39 -6.55
N ARG A 169 -12.39 0.54 -5.83
CA ARG A 169 -13.75 0.78 -5.34
C ARG A 169 -13.76 0.49 -3.85
N ARG A 170 -14.44 1.33 -3.08
CA ARG A 170 -14.59 1.15 -1.63
C ARG A 170 -16.05 1.00 -1.28
N GLU A 171 -16.37 -0.04 -0.53
CA GLU A 171 -17.67 -0.29 0.07
C GLU A 171 -17.52 -0.25 1.58
N ILE A 172 -18.35 0.52 2.25
CA ILE A 172 -18.44 0.57 3.71
C ILE A 172 -19.77 -0.01 4.10
N ARG A 173 -19.73 -1.09 4.87
CA ARG A 173 -20.90 -1.88 5.24
C ARG A 173 -21.14 -1.82 6.74
N PHE A 174 -22.34 -1.52 7.13
CA PHE A 174 -22.78 -1.54 8.52
C PHE A 174 -23.69 -2.73 8.78
N SER A 175 -23.47 -3.40 9.92
CA SER A 175 -24.31 -4.49 10.38
C SER A 175 -24.34 -4.54 11.91
N LEU A 176 -25.38 -5.15 12.46
CA LEU A 176 -25.40 -5.45 13.88
C LEU A 176 -24.39 -6.56 14.17
N PRO A 177 -23.69 -6.50 15.32
CA PRO A 177 -22.86 -7.62 15.74
C PRO A 177 -23.75 -8.84 16.01
N SER A 178 -23.25 -10.02 15.68
CA SER A 178 -23.95 -11.29 15.88
C SER A 178 -24.08 -11.67 17.35
N THR A 179 -23.24 -11.10 18.20
CA THR A 179 -23.18 -11.35 19.65
C THR A 179 -22.95 -10.04 20.41
N GLY A 180 -23.45 -9.93 21.62
CA GLY A 180 -23.28 -8.78 22.49
C GLY A 180 -24.46 -7.82 22.52
N ASN A 181 -24.26 -6.63 23.10
CA ASN A 181 -25.31 -5.61 23.21
C ASN A 181 -25.44 -4.85 21.87
N THR A 182 -26.43 -5.26 21.08
CA THR A 182 -26.70 -4.69 19.74
C THR A 182 -27.15 -3.23 19.79
N ALA A 183 -27.63 -2.76 20.93
CA ALA A 183 -28.02 -1.35 21.12
C ALA A 183 -26.82 -0.43 21.31
N GLN A 184 -25.70 -0.97 21.79
CA GLN A 184 -24.50 -0.21 22.16
C GLN A 184 -23.35 -0.33 21.16
N SER A 185 -23.52 -1.12 20.12
CA SER A 185 -22.43 -1.32 19.14
C SER A 185 -22.95 -1.55 17.73
N ILE A 186 -22.09 -1.28 16.76
CA ILE A 186 -22.30 -1.53 15.33
C ILE A 186 -21.02 -2.11 14.72
N LEU A 187 -21.18 -3.14 13.92
CA LEU A 187 -20.05 -3.72 13.17
C LEU A 187 -19.89 -2.97 11.85
N VAL A 188 -18.71 -2.44 11.62
CA VAL A 188 -18.30 -1.78 10.39
C VAL A 188 -17.36 -2.68 9.61
N THR A 189 -17.61 -2.85 8.33
CA THR A 189 -16.77 -3.59 7.42
C THR A 189 -16.43 -2.71 6.23
N VAL A 190 -15.17 -2.38 6.06
CA VAL A 190 -14.67 -1.65 4.90
C VAL A 190 -14.05 -2.64 3.93
N ILE A 191 -14.56 -2.66 2.70
CA ILE A 191 -14.11 -3.54 1.64
C ILE A 191 -13.57 -2.69 0.50
N VAL A 192 -12.29 -2.83 0.18
CA VAL A 192 -11.68 -2.21 -1.00
C VAL A 192 -11.43 -3.28 -2.04
N ARG A 193 -12.03 -3.08 -3.22
CA ARG A 193 -11.87 -3.97 -4.38
C ARG A 193 -11.10 -3.28 -5.48
N TRP A 194 -10.29 -4.02 -6.22
CA TRP A 194 -9.56 -3.46 -7.37
C TRP A 194 -9.28 -4.50 -8.45
N CYS A 195 -9.06 -3.96 -9.66
CA CYS A 195 -8.66 -4.74 -10.82
C CYS A 195 -7.15 -4.62 -11.05
N PRO A 196 -6.38 -5.69 -11.01
CA PRO A 196 -4.94 -5.61 -11.23
C PRO A 196 -4.51 -5.10 -12.61
N ARG A 197 -5.37 -5.24 -13.63
CA ARG A 197 -5.03 -4.98 -15.05
C ARG A 197 -5.97 -4.04 -15.78
N ALA A 198 -7.12 -3.72 -15.21
CA ALA A 198 -8.12 -2.89 -15.86
C ALA A 198 -8.72 -1.88 -14.89
N VAL A 199 -9.22 -0.76 -15.40
CA VAL A 199 -9.88 0.25 -14.57
C VAL A 199 -11.37 -0.04 -14.40
N THR A 200 -12.02 -0.63 -15.39
CA THR A 200 -13.48 -0.67 -15.46
C THR A 200 -14.13 -2.03 -15.22
N SER A 201 -13.47 -3.12 -15.57
CA SER A 201 -14.02 -4.47 -15.42
C SER A 201 -12.96 -5.51 -15.10
N CYS A 202 -13.18 -6.29 -14.06
CA CYS A 202 -12.23 -7.30 -13.57
C CYS A 202 -12.55 -8.71 -14.03
N GLY A 203 -13.79 -9.01 -14.35
CA GLY A 203 -14.23 -10.41 -14.46
C GLY A 203 -13.90 -11.17 -13.16
N THR A 204 -13.33 -12.36 -13.30
CA THR A 204 -12.94 -13.23 -12.16
C THR A 204 -11.62 -12.83 -11.47
N ALA A 205 -10.92 -11.79 -11.95
CA ALA A 205 -9.60 -11.38 -11.46
C ALA A 205 -9.66 -10.27 -10.38
N GLU A 206 -10.83 -9.95 -9.84
CA GLU A 206 -11.00 -8.96 -8.80
C GLU A 206 -10.27 -9.38 -7.52
N ARG A 207 -9.57 -8.43 -6.91
CA ARG A 207 -8.93 -8.58 -5.60
C ARG A 207 -9.62 -7.69 -4.61
N SER A 208 -9.59 -8.09 -3.33
CA SER A 208 -10.17 -7.29 -2.26
C SER A 208 -9.32 -7.36 -1.00
N ILE A 209 -9.41 -6.29 -0.21
CA ILE A 209 -8.98 -6.22 1.19
C ILE A 209 -10.19 -5.84 2.01
N THR A 210 -10.36 -6.50 3.15
CA THR A 210 -11.45 -6.25 4.08
C THR A 210 -10.87 -5.92 5.44
N VAL A 211 -11.32 -4.80 6.02
CA VAL A 211 -11.02 -4.39 7.39
C VAL A 211 -12.34 -4.32 8.14
N GLN A 212 -12.36 -4.81 9.37
CA GLN A 212 -13.53 -4.79 10.23
C GLN A 212 -13.20 -4.15 11.56
N ASP A 213 -14.14 -3.37 12.09
CA ASP A 213 -14.07 -2.82 13.43
C ASP A 213 -15.46 -2.76 14.04
N GLN A 214 -15.52 -2.75 15.37
CA GLN A 214 -16.75 -2.64 16.12
C GLN A 214 -16.81 -1.30 16.85
N LEU A 215 -17.69 -0.42 16.39
CA LEU A 215 -17.92 0.87 17.01
C LEU A 215 -18.82 0.69 18.23
N TYR A 216 -18.45 1.35 19.32
CA TYR A 216 -19.20 1.33 20.56
C TYR A 216 -19.71 2.72 20.91
N ASN A 217 -20.84 2.75 21.63
CA ASN A 217 -21.28 3.94 22.36
C ASN A 217 -20.48 4.03 23.66
N TRP A 218 -19.26 4.57 23.60
CA TRP A 218 -18.39 4.68 24.77
C TRP A 218 -18.77 5.83 25.70
N PHE A 219 -19.68 6.72 25.29
CA PHE A 219 -20.34 7.74 26.11
C PHE A 219 -21.67 7.25 26.66
N GLY A 220 -21.93 5.94 26.66
CA GLY A 220 -23.18 5.37 27.16
C GLY A 220 -23.52 5.96 28.50
N THR A 221 -24.77 6.42 28.62
CA THR A 221 -25.37 6.75 29.94
C THR A 221 -25.19 5.55 30.87
N PRO A 222 -24.74 5.78 32.12
CA PRO A 222 -24.62 4.75 33.12
C PRO A 222 -25.97 4.04 33.37
#